data_82f5f513a42ef4bf421b31c2aa90e932
#
_entry.id   82f5f513a42ef4bf421b31c2aa90e932
#
_cell.length_a   1.000
_cell.length_b   1.000
_cell.length_c   1.000
_cell.angle_alpha   90.00
_cell.angle_beta   90.00
_cell.angle_gamma   90.00
#
_symmetry.space_group_name_H-M   'P 1'
#
loop_
_entity.id
_entity.type
_entity.pdbx_description
1 polymer ?
#
loop_
_entity_poly.entity_id
_entity_poly.type
_entity_poly.pdbx_seq_one_letter_code
_entity_poly.pdbx_strand_id
1 'polypeptide(L)'
;MSTIKDVAHAAGVSISTVSIVLNGLAEARKIPKRTQDKVLEAVHAVNYQPNLSARRLRSSENPEYTIAIYWANDTRIFVLTRIIQALQGMILRSSPKINLEIRPFIPGHLENDVALRTLSSFNGVMIGTLNKQDLDYLECHPPLMPVVLYNRRSKHFSTVSIDNFAVGK
;
A
#
# COMPACT_ATOMS: atom_id res chain seq x y z
N MET A 1 9.86 -7.41 17.96
CA MET A 1 9.60 -6.93 16.60
C MET A 1 9.98 -8.03 15.64
N SER A 2 9.03 -8.54 14.84
CA SER A 2 9.28 -9.67 13.94
C SER A 2 10.23 -9.28 12.82
N THR A 3 11.05 -10.23 12.39
CA THR A 3 12.07 -10.04 11.34
C THR A 3 11.72 -10.85 10.09
N ILE A 4 12.38 -10.57 8.97
CA ILE A 4 12.24 -11.39 7.76
C ILE A 4 12.65 -12.85 7.99
N LYS A 5 13.52 -13.11 8.98
CA LYS A 5 13.92 -14.48 9.38
C LYS A 5 12.75 -15.23 10.03
N ASP A 6 11.94 -14.54 10.83
CA ASP A 6 10.78 -15.14 11.49
C ASP A 6 9.71 -15.49 10.45
N VAL A 7 9.51 -14.65 9.43
CA VAL A 7 8.64 -14.96 8.30
C VAL A 7 9.15 -16.19 7.53
N ALA A 8 10.44 -16.25 7.25
CA ALA A 8 11.05 -17.37 6.53
C ALA A 8 10.85 -18.68 7.28
N HIS A 9 11.05 -18.65 8.60
CA HIS A 9 10.83 -19.80 9.48
C HIS A 9 9.35 -20.23 9.49
N ALA A 10 8.43 -19.29 9.68
CA ALA A 10 7.00 -19.57 9.72
C ALA A 10 6.46 -20.11 8.39
N ALA A 11 6.96 -19.58 7.25
CA ALA A 11 6.58 -20.04 5.91
C ALA A 11 7.29 -21.32 5.47
N GLY A 12 8.33 -21.77 6.18
CA GLY A 12 9.15 -22.92 5.79
C GLY A 12 9.94 -22.72 4.49
N VAL A 13 10.42 -21.50 4.25
CA VAL A 13 11.17 -21.12 3.03
C VAL A 13 12.45 -20.36 3.37
N SER A 14 13.31 -20.14 2.36
CA SER A 14 14.51 -19.34 2.56
C SER A 14 14.19 -17.83 2.72
N ILE A 15 15.06 -17.08 3.39
CA ILE A 15 14.97 -15.60 3.49
C ILE A 15 14.95 -14.97 2.09
N SER A 16 15.72 -15.51 1.16
CA SER A 16 15.73 -15.05 -0.24
C SER A 16 14.37 -15.22 -0.91
N THR A 17 13.68 -16.34 -0.67
CA THR A 17 12.33 -16.59 -1.18
C THR A 17 11.33 -15.57 -0.62
N VAL A 18 11.37 -15.33 0.70
CA VAL A 18 10.55 -14.29 1.33
C VAL A 18 10.81 -12.93 0.69
N SER A 19 12.08 -12.55 0.55
CA SER A 19 12.47 -11.27 -0.07
C SER A 19 11.95 -11.15 -1.50
N ILE A 20 12.06 -12.20 -2.31
CA ILE A 20 11.58 -12.21 -3.70
C ILE A 20 10.05 -12.02 -3.73
N VAL A 21 9.30 -12.74 -2.89
CA VAL A 21 7.84 -12.63 -2.82
C VAL A 21 7.42 -11.23 -2.38
N LEU A 22 8.00 -10.71 -1.29
CA LEU A 22 7.66 -9.40 -0.75
C LEU A 22 8.03 -8.25 -1.70
N ASN A 23 9.02 -8.44 -2.56
CA ASN A 23 9.40 -7.45 -3.56
C ASN A 23 8.65 -7.60 -4.90
N GLY A 24 7.63 -8.47 -4.98
CA GLY A 24 6.82 -8.64 -6.19
C GLY A 24 7.53 -9.32 -7.35
N LEU A 25 8.67 -9.95 -7.10
CA LEU A 25 9.49 -10.61 -8.13
C LEU A 25 9.17 -12.11 -8.25
N ALA A 26 8.11 -12.58 -7.59
CA ALA A 26 7.78 -13.99 -7.50
C ALA A 26 7.50 -14.62 -8.87
N GLU A 27 6.73 -13.94 -9.73
CA GLU A 27 6.44 -14.40 -11.09
C GLU A 27 7.72 -14.44 -11.96
N ALA A 28 8.51 -13.37 -11.94
CA ALA A 28 9.77 -13.29 -12.69
C ALA A 28 10.78 -14.37 -12.25
N ARG A 29 10.71 -14.80 -10.99
CA ARG A 29 11.55 -15.84 -10.41
C ARG A 29 10.89 -17.22 -10.37
N LYS A 30 9.72 -17.36 -11.01
CA LYS A 30 8.96 -18.62 -11.12
C LYS A 30 8.66 -19.25 -9.76
N ILE A 31 8.38 -18.47 -8.73
CA ILE A 31 7.99 -18.96 -7.42
C ILE A 31 6.52 -19.43 -7.49
N PRO A 32 6.24 -20.71 -7.15
CA PRO A 32 4.88 -21.24 -7.22
C PRO A 32 3.89 -20.43 -6.37
N LYS A 33 2.67 -20.25 -6.87
CA LYS A 33 1.60 -19.50 -6.18
C LYS A 33 1.38 -19.97 -4.75
N ARG A 34 1.35 -21.29 -4.53
CA ARG A 34 1.26 -21.88 -3.20
C ARG A 34 2.35 -21.39 -2.23
N THR A 35 3.57 -21.19 -2.75
CA THR A 35 4.68 -20.67 -1.92
C THR A 35 4.51 -19.18 -1.63
N GLN A 36 4.01 -18.42 -2.60
CA GLN A 36 3.69 -16.99 -2.40
C GLN A 36 2.65 -16.82 -1.31
N ASP A 37 1.57 -17.60 -1.37
CA ASP A 37 0.47 -17.54 -0.39
C ASP A 37 0.96 -17.90 1.01
N LYS A 38 1.77 -18.96 1.17
CA LYS A 38 2.40 -19.30 2.45
C LYS A 38 3.25 -18.18 3.04
N VAL A 39 4.01 -17.47 2.21
CA VAL A 39 4.82 -16.33 2.67
C VAL A 39 3.92 -15.20 3.14
N LEU A 40 2.85 -14.86 2.40
CA LEU A 40 1.92 -13.81 2.79
C LEU A 40 1.17 -14.15 4.08
N GLU A 41 0.70 -15.39 4.22
CA GLU A 41 0.09 -15.88 5.47
C GLU A 41 1.07 -15.78 6.65
N ALA A 42 2.32 -16.18 6.47
CA ALA A 42 3.33 -16.08 7.50
C ALA A 42 3.63 -14.63 7.90
N VAL A 43 3.67 -13.69 6.95
CA VAL A 43 3.82 -12.24 7.23
C VAL A 43 2.73 -11.76 8.19
N HIS A 44 1.47 -12.12 7.92
CA HIS A 44 0.34 -11.76 8.78
C HIS A 44 0.42 -12.47 10.14
N ALA A 45 0.70 -13.77 10.14
CA ALA A 45 0.74 -14.60 11.37
C ALA A 45 1.80 -14.09 12.38
N VAL A 46 2.98 -13.68 11.91
CA VAL A 46 4.04 -13.15 12.76
C VAL A 46 3.96 -11.63 12.96
N ASN A 47 2.92 -10.99 12.44
CA ASN A 47 2.76 -9.52 12.43
C ASN A 47 4.04 -8.81 11.96
N TYR A 48 4.60 -9.27 10.85
CA TYR A 48 5.82 -8.70 10.29
C TYR A 48 5.52 -7.36 9.64
N GLN A 49 6.14 -6.32 10.16
CA GLN A 49 6.15 -5.00 9.54
C GLN A 49 7.54 -4.74 8.95
N PRO A 50 7.61 -4.52 7.64
CA PRO A 50 8.89 -4.23 6.99
C PRO A 50 9.52 -2.98 7.58
N ASN A 51 10.79 -3.08 7.91
CA ASN A 51 11.55 -1.92 8.38
C ASN A 51 11.86 -0.99 7.19
N LEU A 52 10.95 -0.06 6.94
CA LEU A 52 11.09 0.95 5.89
C LEU A 52 12.37 1.79 6.08
N SER A 53 12.83 1.97 7.32
CA SER A 53 14.08 2.66 7.61
C SER A 53 15.30 1.86 7.15
N ALA A 54 15.32 0.54 7.35
CA ALA A 54 16.39 -0.31 6.84
C ALA A 54 16.41 -0.40 5.30
N ARG A 55 15.25 -0.28 4.67
CA ARG A 55 15.14 -0.18 3.21
C ARG A 55 15.68 1.18 2.71
N ARG A 56 15.42 2.25 3.43
CA ARG A 56 15.92 3.62 3.16
C ARG A 56 17.43 3.71 3.20
N LEU A 57 18.08 3.03 4.16
CA LEU A 57 19.55 3.01 4.29
C LEU A 57 20.27 2.32 3.11
N ARG A 58 19.55 1.55 2.30
CA ARG A 58 20.08 0.89 1.09
C ARG A 58 19.87 1.69 -0.19
N SER A 59 19.02 2.69 -0.17
CA SER A 59 18.80 3.61 -1.28
C SER A 59 19.59 4.90 -1.04
N SER A 60 20.25 5.36 -2.08
CA SER A 60 21.13 6.52 -2.24
C SER A 60 20.94 7.70 -1.25
N GLU A 61 21.93 8.59 -1.21
CA GLU A 61 22.02 9.80 -0.36
C GLU A 61 20.79 10.73 -0.41
N ASN A 62 19.91 10.59 -1.41
CA ASN A 62 18.64 11.30 -1.53
C ASN A 62 17.47 10.31 -1.67
N PRO A 63 16.82 9.90 -0.57
CA PRO A 63 15.68 9.01 -0.64
C PRO A 63 14.49 9.68 -1.33
N GLU A 64 14.03 9.10 -2.42
CA GLU A 64 12.76 9.45 -3.04
C GLU A 64 11.66 8.54 -2.47
N TYR A 65 10.50 9.12 -2.15
CA TYR A 65 9.32 8.37 -1.69
C TYR A 65 8.28 8.37 -2.79
N THR A 66 7.69 7.22 -3.05
CA THR A 66 6.55 7.12 -3.95
C THR A 66 5.28 6.85 -3.14
N ILE A 67 4.33 7.74 -3.26
CA ILE A 67 2.98 7.59 -2.68
C ILE A 67 2.02 7.31 -3.84
N ALA A 68 1.34 6.18 -3.78
CA ALA A 68 0.31 5.87 -4.76
C ALA A 68 -1.04 6.43 -4.34
N ILE A 69 -1.78 6.97 -5.29
CA ILE A 69 -3.16 7.39 -5.11
C ILE A 69 -4.04 6.44 -5.94
N TYR A 70 -4.74 5.55 -5.25
CA TYR A 70 -5.72 4.66 -5.85
C TYR A 70 -7.07 5.38 -5.95
N TRP A 71 -7.57 5.46 -7.17
CA TRP A 71 -8.84 6.14 -7.43
C TRP A 71 -9.64 5.41 -8.51
N ALA A 72 -10.94 5.23 -8.26
CA ALA A 72 -11.79 4.62 -9.28
C ALA A 72 -11.88 5.52 -10.52
N ASN A 73 -11.87 4.89 -11.68
CA ASN A 73 -12.09 5.60 -12.95
C ASN A 73 -13.58 5.87 -13.15
N ASP A 74 -14.08 6.88 -12.44
CA ASP A 74 -15.48 7.29 -12.48
C ASP A 74 -15.64 8.82 -12.46
N THR A 75 -16.87 9.30 -12.38
CA THR A 75 -17.21 10.73 -12.41
C THR A 75 -16.60 11.55 -11.28
N ARG A 76 -16.06 10.93 -10.23
CA ARG A 76 -15.43 11.59 -9.08
C ARG A 76 -13.99 12.05 -9.36
N ILE A 77 -13.52 11.97 -10.60
CA ILE A 77 -12.18 12.40 -11.02
C ILE A 77 -11.92 13.88 -10.68
N PHE A 78 -12.94 14.72 -10.65
CA PHE A 78 -12.81 16.14 -10.27
C PHE A 78 -12.34 16.31 -8.81
N VAL A 79 -12.76 15.42 -7.91
CA VAL A 79 -12.30 15.42 -6.52
C VAL A 79 -10.82 15.07 -6.47
N LEU A 80 -10.39 14.07 -7.22
CA LEU A 80 -8.99 13.67 -7.33
C LEU A 80 -8.12 14.84 -7.81
N THR A 81 -8.56 15.59 -8.82
CA THR A 81 -7.81 16.75 -9.33
C THR A 81 -7.55 17.78 -8.23
N ARG A 82 -8.55 18.08 -7.40
CA ARG A 82 -8.39 19.00 -6.25
C ARG A 82 -7.42 18.47 -5.20
N ILE A 83 -7.48 17.17 -4.92
CA ILE A 83 -6.55 16.52 -3.99
C ILE A 83 -5.12 16.63 -4.51
N ILE A 84 -4.88 16.32 -5.78
CA ILE A 84 -3.57 16.41 -6.41
C ILE A 84 -3.02 17.83 -6.36
N GLN A 85 -3.83 18.83 -6.67
CA GLN A 85 -3.43 20.24 -6.60
C GLN A 85 -3.01 20.65 -5.18
N ALA A 86 -3.77 20.23 -4.16
CA ALA A 86 -3.44 20.50 -2.77
C ALA A 86 -2.13 19.81 -2.36
N LEU A 87 -1.94 18.55 -2.75
CA LEU A 87 -0.73 17.78 -2.45
C LEU A 87 0.51 18.34 -3.15
N GLN A 88 0.41 18.79 -4.40
CA GLN A 88 1.53 19.37 -5.14
C GLN A 88 2.17 20.54 -4.39
N GLY A 89 1.36 21.44 -3.83
CA GLY A 89 1.86 22.56 -3.04
C GLY A 89 2.62 22.14 -1.77
N MET A 90 2.30 21.00 -1.19
CA MET A 90 3.00 20.42 -0.05
C MET A 90 4.28 19.69 -0.48
N ILE A 91 4.20 18.91 -1.56
CA ILE A 91 5.30 18.09 -2.07
C ILE A 91 6.48 18.95 -2.53
N LEU A 92 6.20 20.06 -3.21
CA LEU A 92 7.25 21.01 -3.66
C LEU A 92 8.09 21.57 -2.51
N ARG A 93 7.55 21.59 -1.29
CA ARG A 93 8.20 22.07 -0.07
C ARG A 93 8.71 20.94 0.81
N SER A 94 8.49 19.68 0.42
CA SER A 94 8.88 18.54 1.24
C SER A 94 10.34 18.15 1.03
N SER A 95 10.98 17.75 2.13
CA SER A 95 12.24 17.05 2.12
C SER A 95 12.07 15.84 3.03
N PRO A 96 12.22 14.65 2.55
CA PRO A 96 12.73 14.19 1.24
C PRO A 96 11.74 14.35 0.09
N LYS A 97 12.22 14.16 -1.15
CA LYS A 97 11.41 14.24 -2.37
C LYS A 97 10.31 13.19 -2.38
N ILE A 98 9.09 13.61 -2.71
CA ILE A 98 7.92 12.74 -2.82
C ILE A 98 7.43 12.72 -4.27
N ASN A 99 7.28 11.53 -4.82
CA ASN A 99 6.65 11.28 -6.11
C ASN A 99 5.23 10.80 -5.89
N LEU A 100 4.26 11.31 -6.68
CA LEU A 100 2.90 10.79 -6.70
C LEU A 100 2.70 9.90 -7.91
N GLU A 101 2.13 8.73 -7.69
CA GLU A 101 1.70 7.82 -8.73
C GLU A 101 0.18 7.62 -8.65
N ILE A 102 -0.53 7.96 -9.74
CA ILE A 102 -1.99 7.75 -9.80
C ILE A 102 -2.25 6.36 -10.36
N ARG A 103 -3.02 5.57 -9.60
CA ARG A 103 -3.39 4.20 -9.94
C ARG A 103 -4.91 4.09 -10.09
N PRO A 104 -5.43 4.11 -11.32
CA PRO A 104 -6.84 3.85 -11.54
C PRO A 104 -7.16 2.39 -11.23
N PHE A 105 -8.31 2.14 -10.59
CA PHE A 105 -8.78 0.78 -10.34
C PHE A 105 -10.27 0.65 -10.62
N ILE A 106 -10.75 -0.59 -10.74
CA ILE A 106 -12.16 -0.92 -10.92
C ILE A 106 -12.73 -1.26 -9.54
N PRO A 107 -13.76 -0.52 -9.05
CA PRO A 107 -14.39 -0.81 -7.77
C PRO A 107 -14.90 -2.25 -7.68
N GLY A 108 -14.59 -2.91 -6.57
CA GLY A 108 -14.90 -4.32 -6.33
C GLY A 108 -13.84 -5.30 -6.85
N HIS A 109 -12.74 -4.82 -7.41
CA HIS A 109 -11.68 -5.65 -7.96
C HIS A 109 -10.28 -5.27 -7.45
N LEU A 110 -10.21 -4.65 -6.26
CA LEU A 110 -8.94 -4.21 -5.68
C LEU A 110 -8.03 -5.39 -5.34
N GLU A 111 -8.59 -6.59 -5.12
CA GLU A 111 -7.85 -7.82 -4.90
C GLU A 111 -6.94 -8.21 -6.06
N ASN A 112 -7.20 -7.73 -7.27
CA ASN A 112 -6.40 -8.01 -8.46
C ASN A 112 -5.11 -7.17 -8.53
N ASP A 113 -4.98 -6.13 -7.69
CA ASP A 113 -3.77 -5.30 -7.71
C ASP A 113 -2.67 -5.89 -6.82
N VAL A 114 -1.70 -6.53 -7.50
CA VAL A 114 -0.54 -7.16 -6.84
C VAL A 114 0.34 -6.12 -6.14
N ALA A 115 0.38 -4.87 -6.61
CA ALA A 115 1.24 -3.84 -6.06
C ALA A 115 0.86 -3.45 -4.63
N LEU A 116 -0.41 -3.58 -4.25
CA LEU A 116 -0.87 -3.36 -2.87
C LEU A 116 -0.36 -4.43 -1.89
N ARG A 117 -0.01 -5.61 -2.39
CA ARG A 117 0.46 -6.75 -1.59
C ARG A 117 1.97 -6.86 -1.53
N THR A 118 2.69 -5.98 -2.23
CA THR A 118 4.15 -6.04 -2.34
C THR A 118 4.80 -4.76 -1.83
N LEU A 119 6.00 -4.90 -1.27
CA LEU A 119 6.75 -3.78 -0.69
C LEU A 119 7.54 -2.95 -1.69
N SER A 120 7.64 -3.42 -2.92
CA SER A 120 8.54 -2.85 -3.92
C SER A 120 7.96 -1.63 -4.63
N SER A 121 6.63 -1.45 -4.59
CA SER A 121 5.96 -0.48 -5.44
C SER A 121 5.86 0.91 -4.80
N PHE A 122 5.44 0.99 -3.52
CA PHE A 122 5.13 2.27 -2.89
C PHE A 122 5.62 2.36 -1.45
N ASN A 123 5.85 3.59 -0.97
CA ASN A 123 6.16 3.86 0.43
C ASN A 123 4.90 4.07 1.27
N GLY A 124 3.78 4.36 0.62
CA GLY A 124 2.47 4.49 1.20
C GLY A 124 1.41 4.62 0.12
N VAL A 125 0.17 4.43 0.49
CA VAL A 125 -0.96 4.55 -0.44
C VAL A 125 -2.08 5.38 0.17
N MET A 126 -2.71 6.20 -0.65
CA MET A 126 -4.00 6.81 -0.39
C MET A 126 -5.03 6.14 -1.29
N ILE A 127 -6.13 5.66 -0.72
CA ILE A 127 -7.18 4.98 -1.47
C ILE A 127 -8.49 5.75 -1.31
N GLY A 128 -9.02 6.23 -2.41
CA GLY A 128 -10.34 6.86 -2.47
C GLY A 128 -11.36 6.01 -3.23
N THR A 129 -12.62 6.43 -3.17
CA THR A 129 -13.71 5.84 -3.96
C THR A 129 -13.98 4.35 -3.73
N LEU A 130 -13.52 3.78 -2.60
CA LEU A 130 -13.75 2.38 -2.24
C LEU A 130 -15.24 2.06 -2.14
N ASN A 131 -15.64 0.89 -2.63
CA ASN A 131 -16.92 0.28 -2.28
C ASN A 131 -16.76 -0.59 -1.00
N LYS A 132 -17.84 -1.23 -0.58
CA LYS A 132 -17.82 -2.10 0.61
C LYS A 132 -16.94 -3.33 0.40
N GLN A 133 -17.01 -3.96 -0.76
CA GLN A 133 -16.26 -5.17 -1.08
C GLN A 133 -14.73 -4.91 -1.03
N ASP A 134 -14.28 -3.79 -1.61
CA ASP A 134 -12.88 -3.39 -1.57
C ASP A 134 -12.40 -3.12 -0.14
N LEU A 135 -13.27 -2.48 0.68
CA LEU A 135 -12.93 -2.21 2.07
C LEU A 135 -12.82 -3.51 2.89
N ASP A 136 -13.80 -4.40 2.76
CA ASP A 136 -13.81 -5.70 3.43
C ASP A 136 -12.56 -6.51 3.02
N TYR A 137 -12.18 -6.46 1.74
CA TYR A 137 -10.96 -7.10 1.25
C TYR A 137 -9.69 -6.51 1.91
N LEU A 138 -9.56 -5.19 1.97
CA LEU A 138 -8.40 -4.53 2.58
C LEU A 138 -8.31 -4.81 4.08
N GLU A 139 -9.43 -4.88 4.78
CA GLU A 139 -9.46 -5.19 6.22
C GLU A 139 -9.06 -6.65 6.49
N CYS A 140 -9.41 -7.58 5.59
CA CYS A 140 -8.99 -8.98 5.68
C CYS A 140 -7.53 -9.20 5.20
N HIS A 141 -7.05 -8.37 4.28
CA HIS A 141 -5.72 -8.49 3.66
C HIS A 141 -5.00 -7.14 3.68
N PRO A 142 -4.60 -6.65 4.87
CA PRO A 142 -4.02 -5.33 4.99
C PRO A 142 -2.71 -5.23 4.19
N PRO A 143 -2.54 -4.16 3.40
CA PRO A 143 -1.30 -3.90 2.70
C PRO A 143 -0.09 -3.81 3.64
N LEU A 144 1.10 -4.16 3.15
CA LEU A 144 2.34 -4.13 3.93
C LEU A 144 2.94 -2.72 4.07
N MET A 145 2.28 -1.71 3.52
CA MET A 145 2.68 -0.31 3.59
C MET A 145 1.60 0.53 4.28
N PRO A 146 1.93 1.73 4.78
CA PRO A 146 0.95 2.66 5.34
C PRO A 146 -0.18 2.98 4.36
N VAL A 147 -1.43 2.92 4.86
CA VAL A 147 -2.64 3.19 4.08
C VAL A 147 -3.41 4.34 4.71
N VAL A 148 -3.87 5.26 3.88
CA VAL A 148 -4.82 6.31 4.23
C VAL A 148 -6.07 6.16 3.36
N LEU A 149 -7.23 6.06 3.96
CA LEU A 149 -8.50 6.01 3.24
C LEU A 149 -9.09 7.42 3.11
N TYR A 150 -9.50 7.78 1.90
CA TYR A 150 -10.20 9.04 1.66
C TYR A 150 -11.71 8.83 1.66
N ASN A 151 -12.40 9.57 2.51
CA ASN A 151 -13.86 9.58 2.65
C ASN A 151 -14.47 8.18 2.90
N ARG A 152 -13.77 7.35 3.65
CA ARG A 152 -14.22 6.04 4.15
C ARG A 152 -13.77 5.87 5.59
N ARG A 153 -14.66 5.38 6.44
CA ARG A 153 -14.33 5.05 7.83
C ARG A 153 -13.83 3.61 7.91
N SER A 154 -12.77 3.40 8.67
CA SER A 154 -12.24 2.08 9.03
C SER A 154 -11.74 2.13 10.47
N LYS A 155 -11.74 0.97 11.13
CA LYS A 155 -11.11 0.80 12.46
C LYS A 155 -9.63 0.45 12.35
N HIS A 156 -9.19 0.02 11.20
CA HIS A 156 -7.85 -0.52 10.96
C HIS A 156 -6.91 0.45 10.25
N PHE A 157 -7.46 1.40 9.49
CA PHE A 157 -6.69 2.33 8.67
C PHE A 157 -6.89 3.78 9.08
N SER A 158 -5.87 4.59 8.88
CA SER A 158 -5.99 6.05 8.97
C SER A 158 -6.99 6.56 7.94
N THR A 159 -7.83 7.51 8.33
CA THR A 159 -8.88 8.03 7.47
C THR A 159 -8.86 9.55 7.39
N VAL A 160 -9.11 10.08 6.20
CA VAL A 160 -9.39 11.49 5.96
C VAL A 160 -10.82 11.59 5.42
N SER A 161 -11.69 12.27 6.12
CA SER A 161 -13.09 12.44 5.74
C SER A 161 -13.49 13.91 5.73
N ILE A 162 -14.43 14.24 4.84
CA ILE A 162 -15.07 15.55 4.82
C ILE A 162 -16.17 15.55 5.89
N ASP A 163 -16.20 16.56 6.73
CA ASP A 163 -17.32 16.80 7.64
C ASP A 163 -18.51 17.35 6.85
N ASN A 164 -19.35 16.42 6.38
CA ASN A 164 -20.56 16.79 5.61
C ASN A 164 -21.57 17.59 6.42
N PHE A 165 -21.51 17.57 7.75
CA PHE A 165 -22.35 18.39 8.61
C PHE A 165 -21.91 19.87 8.61
N ALA A 166 -20.62 20.12 8.55
CA ALA A 166 -20.07 21.47 8.51
C ALA A 166 -20.24 22.14 7.14
N VAL A 167 -20.32 21.36 6.07
CA VAL A 167 -20.46 21.85 4.69
C VAL A 167 -21.93 22.22 4.34
N GLY A 168 -22.89 21.72 5.10
CA GLY A 168 -24.33 21.95 4.88
C GLY A 168 -24.92 23.13 5.69
N LYS A 169 -24.10 23.94 6.35
CA LYS A 169 -24.42 25.20 7.02
C LYS A 169 -23.86 26.34 6.19
#